data_6996dadbc0b5d18f49438e7186f4c770
#
_entry.id   6996dadbc0b5d18f49438e7186f4c770
#
_cell.length_a   1.000
_cell.length_b   1.000
_cell.length_c   1.000
_cell.angle_alpha   90.00
_cell.angle_beta   90.00
_cell.angle_gamma   90.00
#
_symmetry.space_group_name_H-M   'P 1'
#
loop_
_entity.id
_entity.type
_entity.pdbx_description
1 polymer ?
#
loop_
_entity_poly.entity_id
_entity_poly.type
_entity_poly.pdbx_seq_one_letter_code
_entity_poly.pdbx_strand_id
1 'polypeptide(L)'
;LIDKTAANGNPNAFTFAEPKIQGLDFSFSGFKTSVLYFLQDRLKQDSNFVEQHLPDLCASIQHSIVEILLKKVKRASRETGIKQIAIAGGVSANSYLRKQLFALGEKENWEVFIPKFEYCTDNAAMIAITGYYKFLNNQFADQTAVPLARMSGLQS
;
A
#
# COMPACT_ATOMS: atom_id res chain seq x y z
N LEU A 1 -2.11 -11.04 8.01
CA LEU A 1 -1.22 -11.82 8.87
C LEU A 1 -0.02 -10.96 9.31
N ILE A 2 0.77 -10.42 8.37
CA ILE A 2 1.97 -9.61 8.66
C ILE A 2 1.66 -8.44 9.61
N ASP A 3 0.63 -7.66 9.37
CA ASP A 3 0.24 -6.51 10.19
C ASP A 3 0.01 -6.88 11.67
N LYS A 4 -0.67 -8.03 11.91
CA LYS A 4 -0.88 -8.53 13.27
C LYS A 4 0.42 -8.98 13.95
N THR A 5 1.29 -9.66 13.23
CA THR A 5 2.58 -10.13 13.77
C THR A 5 3.53 -8.97 14.03
N ALA A 6 3.57 -8.00 13.12
CA ALA A 6 4.38 -6.78 13.22
C ALA A 6 4.03 -5.91 14.44
N ALA A 7 2.79 -5.99 14.94
CA ALA A 7 2.35 -5.20 16.09
C ALA A 7 3.19 -5.44 17.38
N ASN A 8 3.81 -6.63 17.48
CA ASN A 8 4.65 -7.02 18.62
C ASN A 8 6.15 -6.92 18.34
N GLY A 9 6.54 -6.45 17.15
CA GLY A 9 7.94 -6.38 16.72
C GLY A 9 8.51 -4.96 16.72
N ASN A 10 9.84 -4.88 16.69
CA ASN A 10 10.58 -3.64 16.56
C ASN A 10 10.71 -3.26 15.06
N PRO A 11 10.13 -2.14 14.59
CA PRO A 11 10.21 -1.73 13.19
C PRO A 11 11.63 -1.32 12.74
N ASN A 12 12.54 -1.09 13.66
CA ASN A 12 13.91 -0.69 13.39
C ASN A 12 14.94 -1.82 13.64
N ALA A 13 14.48 -3.06 13.86
CA ALA A 13 15.38 -4.20 14.12
C ALA A 13 16.24 -4.56 12.90
N PHE A 14 15.66 -4.44 11.70
CA PHE A 14 16.33 -4.78 10.45
C PHE A 14 16.17 -3.67 9.41
N THR A 15 17.21 -3.48 8.58
CA THR A 15 17.20 -2.49 7.49
C THR A 15 17.30 -3.22 6.16
N PHE A 16 16.47 -2.80 5.20
CA PHE A 16 16.46 -3.33 3.84
C PHE A 16 16.84 -2.26 2.84
N ALA A 17 17.49 -2.66 1.74
CA ALA A 17 17.85 -1.73 0.68
C ALA A 17 16.60 -1.15 0.01
N GLU A 18 16.50 0.17 -0.02
CA GLU A 18 15.45 0.88 -0.75
C GLU A 18 15.85 1.00 -2.23
N PRO A 19 15.03 0.51 -3.17
CA PRO A 19 15.30 0.69 -4.59
C PRO A 19 15.30 2.17 -4.98
N LYS A 20 16.36 2.64 -5.63
CA LYS A 20 16.45 4.02 -6.12
C LYS A 20 15.71 4.12 -7.44
N ILE A 21 14.47 4.60 -7.43
CA ILE A 21 13.64 4.83 -8.61
C ILE A 21 13.40 6.33 -8.76
N GLN A 22 13.60 6.83 -9.98
CA GLN A 22 13.36 8.25 -10.32
C GLN A 22 11.87 8.59 -10.26
N GLY A 23 11.58 9.88 -10.13
CA GLY A 23 10.23 10.40 -10.14
C GLY A 23 9.35 9.84 -9.00
N LEU A 24 8.08 9.60 -9.32
CA LEU A 24 7.05 9.11 -8.38
C LEU A 24 6.79 7.60 -8.50
N ASP A 25 7.52 6.90 -9.37
CA ASP A 25 7.35 5.47 -9.57
C ASP A 25 7.84 4.63 -8.38
N PHE A 26 7.36 3.39 -8.30
CA PHE A 26 7.71 2.42 -7.27
C PHE A 26 8.37 1.18 -7.86
N SER A 27 9.30 0.57 -7.12
CA SER A 27 9.84 -0.76 -7.43
C SER A 27 9.73 -1.69 -6.24
N PHE A 28 8.59 -2.32 -6.09
CA PHE A 28 8.40 -3.33 -5.03
C PHE A 28 9.12 -4.64 -5.34
N SER A 29 9.37 -4.94 -6.63
CA SER A 29 10.17 -6.11 -7.03
C SER A 29 11.61 -6.02 -6.49
N GLY A 30 12.24 -4.84 -6.59
CA GLY A 30 13.57 -4.61 -6.02
C GLY A 30 13.59 -4.73 -4.50
N PHE A 31 12.58 -4.20 -3.82
CA PHE A 31 12.44 -4.35 -2.37
C PHE A 31 12.26 -5.82 -1.96
N LYS A 32 11.38 -6.57 -2.65
CA LYS A 32 11.20 -8.02 -2.42
C LYS A 32 12.52 -8.78 -2.54
N THR A 33 13.32 -8.47 -3.56
CA THR A 33 14.63 -9.11 -3.77
C THR A 33 15.61 -8.78 -2.65
N SER A 34 15.62 -7.54 -2.16
CA SER A 34 16.43 -7.12 -1.01
C SER A 34 16.09 -7.91 0.25
N VAL A 35 14.80 -8.06 0.56
CA VAL A 35 14.34 -8.88 1.70
C VAL A 35 14.73 -10.35 1.52
N LEU A 36 14.57 -10.90 0.31
CA LEU A 36 14.93 -12.29 0.01
C LEU A 36 16.40 -12.56 0.25
N TYR A 37 17.30 -11.71 -0.26
CA TYR A 37 18.74 -11.88 -0.05
C TYR A 37 19.13 -11.71 1.41
N PHE A 38 18.53 -10.75 2.11
CA PHE A 38 18.72 -10.61 3.55
C PHE A 38 18.39 -11.90 4.30
N LEU A 39 17.20 -12.48 4.04
CA LEU A 39 16.78 -13.72 4.70
C LEU A 39 17.66 -14.90 4.33
N GLN A 40 18.07 -15.05 3.07
CA GLN A 40 18.98 -16.12 2.63
C GLN A 40 20.33 -16.05 3.34
N ASP A 41 20.87 -14.85 3.51
CA ASP A 41 22.15 -14.67 4.20
C ASP A 41 22.05 -15.01 5.69
N ARG A 42 21.00 -14.58 6.36
CA ARG A 42 20.76 -14.89 7.77
C ARG A 42 20.51 -16.38 8.02
N LEU A 43 19.73 -17.03 7.16
CA LEU A 43 19.44 -18.47 7.26
C LEU A 43 20.67 -19.36 7.04
N LYS A 44 21.70 -18.89 6.32
CA LYS A 44 23.00 -19.60 6.22
C LYS A 44 23.75 -19.61 7.56
N GLN A 45 23.54 -18.57 8.38
CA GLN A 45 24.22 -18.41 9.67
C GLN A 45 23.42 -19.07 10.81
N ASP A 46 22.09 -18.94 10.77
CA ASP A 46 21.17 -19.50 11.75
C ASP A 46 19.88 -19.97 11.05
N SER A 47 19.67 -21.28 10.99
CA SER A 47 18.50 -21.89 10.38
C SER A 47 17.18 -21.50 11.07
N ASN A 48 17.20 -21.10 12.33
CA ASN A 48 16.04 -20.71 13.13
C ASN A 48 15.82 -19.19 13.16
N PHE A 49 16.63 -18.43 12.44
CA PHE A 49 16.61 -16.96 12.46
C PHE A 49 15.22 -16.38 12.22
N VAL A 50 14.47 -16.89 11.21
CA VAL A 50 13.15 -16.38 10.87
C VAL A 50 12.15 -16.62 12.00
N GLU A 51 12.18 -17.80 12.61
CA GLU A 51 11.27 -18.15 13.71
C GLU A 51 11.53 -17.30 14.95
N GLN A 52 12.80 -17.11 15.30
CA GLN A 52 13.23 -16.32 16.46
C GLN A 52 12.91 -14.81 16.30
N HIS A 53 12.96 -14.30 15.08
CA HIS A 53 12.82 -12.86 14.78
C HIS A 53 11.57 -12.50 13.99
N LEU A 54 10.57 -13.38 13.92
CA LEU A 54 9.40 -13.19 13.05
C LEU A 54 8.65 -11.88 13.30
N PRO A 55 8.36 -11.46 14.55
CA PRO A 55 7.71 -10.18 14.80
C PRO A 55 8.54 -8.98 14.31
N ASP A 56 9.83 -8.98 14.57
CA ASP A 56 10.75 -7.91 14.19
C ASP A 56 10.94 -7.83 12.67
N LEU A 57 11.03 -8.99 12.01
CA LEU A 57 11.08 -9.07 10.55
C LEU A 57 9.80 -8.49 9.94
N CYS A 58 8.63 -8.90 10.42
CA CYS A 58 7.35 -8.38 9.95
C CYS A 58 7.25 -6.87 10.17
N ALA A 59 7.65 -6.37 11.35
CA ALA A 59 7.62 -4.96 11.69
C ALA A 59 8.57 -4.14 10.81
N SER A 60 9.81 -4.60 10.62
CA SER A 60 10.82 -3.89 9.82
C SER A 60 10.48 -3.89 8.33
N ILE A 61 9.95 -4.99 7.78
CA ILE A 61 9.47 -5.06 6.39
C ILE A 61 8.29 -4.11 6.18
N GLN A 62 7.29 -4.15 7.07
CA GLN A 62 6.12 -3.28 7.02
C GLN A 62 6.51 -1.80 7.11
N HIS A 63 7.39 -1.45 8.06
CA HIS A 63 7.91 -0.10 8.23
C HIS A 63 8.59 0.38 6.94
N SER A 64 9.50 -0.40 6.37
CA SER A 64 10.24 -0.04 5.15
C SER A 64 9.32 0.22 3.96
N ILE A 65 8.31 -0.64 3.74
CA ILE A 65 7.33 -0.45 2.67
C ILE A 65 6.52 0.83 2.89
N VAL A 66 6.04 1.06 4.10
CA VAL A 66 5.25 2.26 4.44
C VAL A 66 6.07 3.53 4.29
N GLU A 67 7.33 3.53 4.71
CA GLU A 67 8.25 4.64 4.52
C GLU A 67 8.45 4.97 3.02
N ILE A 68 8.66 3.95 2.17
CA ILE A 68 8.79 4.12 0.72
C ILE A 68 7.53 4.78 0.14
N LEU A 69 6.34 4.28 0.53
CA LEU A 69 5.07 4.84 0.09
C LEU A 69 4.91 6.29 0.51
N LEU A 70 5.09 6.59 1.79
CA LEU A 70 4.86 7.93 2.34
C LEU A 70 5.87 8.96 1.86
N LYS A 71 7.14 8.58 1.63
CA LYS A 71 8.14 9.45 0.98
C LYS A 71 7.68 9.89 -0.42
N LYS A 72 7.14 8.97 -1.21
CA LYS A 72 6.62 9.28 -2.56
C LYS A 72 5.35 10.12 -2.52
N VAL A 73 4.40 9.81 -1.62
CA VAL A 73 3.20 10.63 -1.42
C VAL A 73 3.56 12.05 -1.03
N LYS A 74 4.50 12.21 -0.09
CA LYS A 74 4.98 13.52 0.34
C LYS A 74 5.62 14.30 -0.81
N ARG A 75 6.43 13.63 -1.62
CA ARG A 75 7.02 14.23 -2.82
C ARG A 75 5.95 14.64 -3.82
N ALA A 76 4.99 13.77 -4.13
CA ALA A 76 3.88 14.06 -5.04
C ALA A 76 3.06 15.26 -4.57
N SER A 77 2.70 15.31 -3.29
CA SER A 77 1.99 16.45 -2.70
C SER A 77 2.75 17.77 -2.86
N ARG A 78 4.08 17.75 -2.68
CA ARG A 78 4.92 18.94 -2.86
C ARG A 78 5.03 19.38 -4.31
N GLU A 79 5.18 18.44 -5.25
CA GLU A 79 5.32 18.72 -6.68
C GLU A 79 4.00 19.22 -7.29
N THR A 80 2.84 18.73 -6.82
CA THR A 80 1.51 19.09 -7.34
C THR A 80 0.81 20.20 -6.56
N GLY A 81 1.24 20.46 -5.33
CA GLY A 81 0.54 21.37 -4.40
C GLY A 81 -0.74 20.77 -3.80
N ILE A 82 -1.11 19.53 -4.14
CA ILE A 82 -2.32 18.85 -3.64
C ILE A 82 -2.10 18.40 -2.20
N LYS A 83 -3.05 18.74 -1.34
CA LYS A 83 -3.05 18.39 0.08
C LYS A 83 -4.16 17.42 0.48
N GLN A 84 -5.02 17.04 -0.45
CA GLN A 84 -6.02 16.00 -0.24
C GLN A 84 -5.43 14.65 -0.61
N ILE A 85 -5.24 13.79 0.40
CA ILE A 85 -4.63 12.47 0.23
C ILE A 85 -5.65 11.40 0.58
N ALA A 86 -5.94 10.53 -0.38
CA ALA A 86 -6.85 9.40 -0.18
C ALA A 86 -6.12 8.07 -0.40
N ILE A 87 -6.44 7.06 0.40
CA ILE A 87 -6.01 5.68 0.16
C ILE A 87 -7.22 4.77 -0.04
N ALA A 88 -7.07 3.75 -0.88
CA ALA A 88 -8.11 2.75 -1.16
C ALA A 88 -7.49 1.37 -1.46
N GLY A 89 -8.33 0.35 -1.61
CA GLY A 89 -7.92 -1.01 -1.90
C GLY A 89 -7.44 -1.79 -0.67
N GLY A 90 -7.14 -3.08 -0.83
CA GLY A 90 -6.84 -4.00 0.28
C GLY A 90 -5.69 -3.56 1.19
N VAL A 91 -4.66 -2.92 0.64
CA VAL A 91 -3.51 -2.42 1.43
C VAL A 91 -3.92 -1.27 2.37
N SER A 92 -4.98 -0.52 2.05
CA SER A 92 -5.51 0.53 2.93
C SER A 92 -6.08 0.00 4.25
N ALA A 93 -6.26 -1.31 4.39
CA ALA A 93 -6.63 -1.97 5.65
C ALA A 93 -5.44 -2.13 6.63
N ASN A 94 -4.19 -1.92 6.17
CA ASN A 94 -3.02 -2.04 7.02
C ASN A 94 -3.01 -0.97 8.12
N SER A 95 -2.99 -1.40 9.39
CA SER A 95 -3.12 -0.53 10.55
C SER A 95 -1.94 0.42 10.70
N TYR A 96 -0.73 -0.06 10.41
CA TYR A 96 0.49 0.74 10.50
C TYR A 96 0.51 1.85 9.42
N LEU A 97 0.16 1.53 8.18
CA LEU A 97 0.04 2.52 7.10
C LEU A 97 -0.95 3.63 7.48
N ARG A 98 -2.13 3.27 8.00
CA ARG A 98 -3.15 4.23 8.44
C ARG A 98 -2.60 5.18 9.50
N LYS A 99 -1.97 4.64 10.54
CA LYS A 99 -1.37 5.42 11.63
C LYS A 99 -0.30 6.37 11.12
N GLN A 100 0.61 5.90 10.28
CA GLN A 100 1.69 6.72 9.74
C GLN A 100 1.19 7.80 8.77
N LEU A 101 0.18 7.47 7.95
CA LEU A 101 -0.42 8.44 7.04
C LEU A 101 -1.15 9.55 7.78
N PHE A 102 -1.89 9.25 8.84
CA PHE A 102 -2.51 10.28 9.69
C PHE A 102 -1.47 11.18 10.34
N ALA A 103 -0.44 10.59 10.96
CA ALA A 103 0.62 11.37 11.61
C ALA A 103 1.37 12.27 10.61
N LEU A 104 1.62 11.77 9.40
CA LEU A 104 2.22 12.58 8.34
C LEU A 104 1.25 13.66 7.84
N GLY A 105 -0.04 13.35 7.74
CA GLY A 105 -1.09 14.31 7.37
C GLY A 105 -1.16 15.50 8.32
N GLU A 106 -1.13 15.27 9.63
CA GLU A 106 -1.07 16.32 10.65
C GLU A 106 0.18 17.20 10.49
N LYS A 107 1.34 16.57 10.26
CA LYS A 107 2.63 17.27 10.09
C LYS A 107 2.69 18.12 8.82
N GLU A 108 2.13 17.64 7.72
CA GLU A 108 2.18 18.30 6.41
C GLU A 108 0.93 19.16 6.12
N ASN A 109 -0.02 19.24 7.06
CA ASN A 109 -1.33 19.88 6.92
C ASN A 109 -2.12 19.34 5.73
N TRP A 110 -2.24 18.00 5.66
CA TRP A 110 -3.04 17.29 4.67
C TRP A 110 -4.43 16.96 5.19
N GLU A 111 -5.38 16.97 4.31
CA GLU A 111 -6.69 16.36 4.51
C GLU A 111 -6.61 14.89 4.09
N VAL A 112 -6.71 13.97 5.05
CA VAL A 112 -6.49 12.54 4.82
C VAL A 112 -7.80 11.77 4.82
N PHE A 113 -8.05 11.02 3.74
CA PHE A 113 -9.25 10.21 3.54
C PHE A 113 -8.88 8.73 3.58
N ILE A 114 -9.36 8.03 4.58
CA ILE A 114 -9.14 6.58 4.75
C ILE A 114 -10.51 5.89 4.87
N PRO A 115 -10.81 4.88 4.02
CA PRO A 115 -12.08 4.19 4.08
C PRO A 115 -12.23 3.37 5.36
N LYS A 116 -13.46 3.09 5.77
CA LYS A 116 -13.72 2.08 6.79
C LYS A 116 -13.20 0.72 6.33
N PHE A 117 -12.85 -0.16 7.27
CA PHE A 117 -12.27 -1.48 6.95
C PHE A 117 -13.16 -2.31 6.02
N GLU A 118 -14.47 -2.24 6.18
CA GLU A 118 -15.47 -2.92 5.36
C GLU A 118 -15.45 -2.52 3.86
N TYR A 119 -14.89 -1.34 3.55
CA TYR A 119 -14.78 -0.82 2.18
C TYR A 119 -13.35 -0.89 1.60
N CYS A 120 -12.40 -1.52 2.28
CA CYS A 120 -11.03 -1.64 1.80
C CYS A 120 -10.85 -2.73 0.74
N THR A 121 -11.71 -3.74 0.74
CA THR A 121 -11.73 -4.83 -0.27
C THR A 121 -12.94 -4.67 -1.20
N ASP A 122 -12.99 -5.49 -2.25
CA ASP A 122 -14.11 -5.50 -3.18
C ASP A 122 -15.43 -5.69 -2.44
N ASN A 123 -16.39 -4.83 -2.72
CA ASN A 123 -17.71 -4.85 -2.07
C ASN A 123 -18.80 -4.27 -2.99
N ALA A 124 -20.04 -4.63 -2.72
CA ALA A 124 -21.18 -4.22 -3.52
C ALA A 124 -21.40 -2.69 -3.53
N ALA A 125 -21.00 -1.97 -2.46
CA ALA A 125 -21.17 -0.51 -2.40
C ALA A 125 -20.29 0.22 -3.44
N MET A 126 -19.13 -0.33 -3.79
CA MET A 126 -18.26 0.23 -4.85
C MET A 126 -18.96 0.17 -6.22
N ILE A 127 -19.65 -0.92 -6.50
CA ILE A 127 -20.42 -1.10 -7.74
C ILE A 127 -21.64 -0.19 -7.72
N ALA A 128 -22.38 -0.15 -6.62
CA ALA A 128 -23.58 0.64 -6.47
C ALA A 128 -23.30 2.15 -6.64
N ILE A 129 -22.28 2.69 -6.00
CA ILE A 129 -21.95 4.12 -6.12
C ILE A 129 -21.45 4.48 -7.52
N THR A 130 -20.67 3.59 -8.15
CA THR A 130 -20.25 3.77 -9.54
C THR A 130 -21.45 3.76 -10.49
N GLY A 131 -22.38 2.83 -10.30
CA GLY A 131 -23.63 2.74 -11.05
C GLY A 131 -24.49 3.99 -10.86
N TYR A 132 -24.60 4.52 -9.65
CA TYR A 132 -25.32 5.74 -9.36
C TYR A 132 -24.78 6.95 -10.15
N TYR A 133 -23.47 7.17 -10.14
CA TYR A 133 -22.89 8.27 -10.92
C TYR A 133 -23.02 8.08 -12.43
N LYS A 134 -22.92 6.84 -12.92
CA LYS A 134 -23.18 6.53 -14.34
C LYS A 134 -24.63 6.83 -14.71
N PHE A 135 -25.57 6.46 -13.84
CA PHE A 135 -27.00 6.77 -14.02
C PHE A 135 -27.24 8.27 -14.12
N LEU A 136 -26.68 9.08 -13.22
CA LEU A 136 -26.80 10.54 -13.24
C LEU A 136 -26.25 11.17 -14.53
N ASN A 137 -25.23 10.55 -15.12
CA ASN A 137 -24.61 11.00 -16.36
C ASN A 137 -25.23 10.37 -17.63
N ASN A 138 -26.33 9.65 -17.51
CA ASN A 138 -26.99 8.93 -18.61
C ASN A 138 -26.07 7.94 -19.35
N GLN A 139 -25.13 7.33 -18.62
CA GLN A 139 -24.18 6.34 -19.14
C GLN A 139 -24.74 4.93 -18.95
N PHE A 140 -25.49 4.45 -19.93
CA PHE A 140 -26.08 3.12 -19.95
C PHE A 140 -25.34 2.22 -20.93
N ALA A 141 -25.16 0.95 -20.58
CA ALA A 141 -24.77 -0.09 -21.52
C ALA A 141 -26.01 -0.67 -22.19
N ASP A 142 -25.90 -1.11 -23.42
CA ASP A 142 -26.95 -1.88 -24.08
C ASP A 142 -26.94 -3.34 -23.62
N GLN A 143 -27.92 -4.13 -24.08
CA GLN A 143 -28.03 -5.55 -23.70
C GLN A 143 -27.02 -6.46 -24.39
N THR A 144 -26.21 -5.93 -25.31
CA THR A 144 -25.15 -6.68 -25.98
C THR A 144 -23.83 -6.61 -25.20
N ALA A 145 -23.76 -5.83 -24.11
CA ALA A 145 -22.58 -5.71 -23.28
C ALA A 145 -22.20 -7.06 -22.65
N VAL A 146 -21.01 -7.54 -22.96
CA VAL A 146 -20.47 -8.78 -22.40
C VAL A 146 -19.47 -8.50 -21.29
N PRO A 147 -19.41 -9.32 -20.23
CA PRO A 147 -18.42 -9.15 -19.18
C PRO A 147 -17.01 -9.45 -19.72
N LEU A 148 -16.07 -8.60 -19.40
CA LEU A 148 -14.67 -8.77 -19.76
C LEU A 148 -13.87 -9.28 -18.54
N ALA A 149 -13.21 -10.42 -18.70
CA ALA A 149 -12.35 -10.99 -17.65
C ALA A 149 -11.07 -10.16 -17.40
N ARG A 150 -10.66 -9.36 -18.38
CA ARG A 150 -9.55 -8.40 -18.28
C ARG A 150 -9.87 -7.16 -19.10
N MET A 151 -9.63 -5.99 -18.55
CA MET A 151 -9.65 -4.76 -19.34
C MET A 151 -8.37 -4.72 -20.20
N SER A 152 -8.52 -5.02 -21.50
CA SER A 152 -7.48 -4.74 -22.49
C SER A 152 -7.61 -3.28 -22.89
N GLY A 153 -6.67 -2.42 -22.51
CA GLY A 153 -6.64 -1.08 -23.08
C GLY A 153 -6.41 0.12 -22.18
N LEU A 154 -5.97 -0.05 -20.95
CA LEU A 154 -5.27 1.03 -20.25
C LEU A 154 -3.78 0.96 -20.65
N GLN A 155 -3.50 1.26 -21.91
CA GLN A 155 -2.15 1.65 -22.30
C GLN A 155 -1.96 3.09 -21.82
N SER A 156 -1.05 3.21 -20.84
CA SER A 156 -0.49 4.48 -20.34
C SER A 156 0.21 5.27 -21.43
#